data_33cb0fb359731837557bcdae069125f2
#
_entry.id   33cb0fb359731837557bcdae069125f2
#
_cell.length_a   1.000
_cell.length_b   1.000
_cell.length_c   1.000
_cell.angle_alpha   90.00
_cell.angle_beta   90.00
_cell.angle_gamma   90.00
#
_symmetry.space_group_name_H-M   'P 1'
#
loop_
_entity.id
_entity.type
_entity.pdbx_description
1 polymer ?
#
loop_
_entity_poly.entity_id
_entity_poly.type
_entity_poly.pdbx_seq_one_letter_code
_entity_poly.pdbx_strand_id
1 'polypeptide(L)'
;MDPGVLRDDMVDSLEHESKGCVQSATVGGAMRTVPREAFVEEERGAYADRAFERLGTRVLAPSTAARLFEALAPEEGDSVLVVGAGVGYTAAVLAEVVGERNVHAVDITRRLVVEARGNLADAGYEGVLVDRRDGADGLPEYAPYDRILLEAAALSPPAALVDQLADDGRLVMPQGAGEQTLVVVEGDEVVERLGGVAFQPMLVEGEQADTVERNRTRREDREFARRNAEAGAGWEQDWIDWDGA
;
A
#
# COMPACT_ATOMS: atom_id res chain seq x y z
N MET A 1 -19.31 10.46 -21.49
CA MET A 1 -18.46 9.46 -22.19
C MET A 1 -18.64 8.18 -21.41
N ASP A 2 -18.67 7.05 -22.07
CA ASP A 2 -18.84 5.75 -21.40
C ASP A 2 -17.61 5.47 -20.51
N PRO A 3 -17.78 5.14 -19.21
CA PRO A 3 -16.68 4.80 -18.34
C PRO A 3 -15.80 3.66 -18.85
N GLY A 4 -16.39 2.68 -19.54
CA GLY A 4 -15.64 1.57 -20.14
C GLY A 4 -14.62 2.06 -21.18
N VAL A 5 -15.02 2.96 -22.08
CA VAL A 5 -14.12 3.56 -23.09
C VAL A 5 -12.98 4.35 -22.42
N LEU A 6 -13.29 5.08 -21.34
CA LEU A 6 -12.26 5.84 -20.62
C LEU A 6 -11.25 4.93 -19.91
N ARG A 7 -11.69 3.76 -19.41
CA ARG A 7 -10.80 2.74 -18.85
C ARG A 7 -9.87 2.16 -19.92
N ASP A 8 -10.43 1.80 -21.05
CA ASP A 8 -9.66 1.30 -22.20
C ASP A 8 -8.59 2.30 -22.62
N ASP A 9 -9.00 3.57 -22.85
CA ASP A 9 -8.07 4.66 -23.20
C ASP A 9 -6.96 4.86 -22.15
N MET A 10 -7.31 4.76 -20.85
CA MET A 10 -6.34 4.83 -19.76
C MET A 10 -5.30 3.72 -19.89
N VAL A 11 -5.73 2.46 -20.04
CA VAL A 11 -4.83 1.33 -20.11
C VAL A 11 -4.00 1.36 -21.39
N ASP A 12 -4.60 1.70 -22.54
CA ASP A 12 -3.88 1.87 -23.80
C ASP A 12 -2.76 2.91 -23.66
N SER A 13 -3.02 4.01 -22.94
CA SER A 13 -1.99 5.01 -22.62
C SER A 13 -0.87 4.47 -21.75
N LEU A 14 -1.14 3.50 -20.86
CA LEU A 14 -0.14 2.88 -19.97
C LEU A 14 0.67 1.80 -20.69
N GLU A 15 0.07 1.10 -21.64
CA GLU A 15 0.73 0.13 -22.52
C GLU A 15 1.65 0.78 -23.55
N HIS A 16 1.35 2.05 -23.93
CA HIS A 16 2.12 2.74 -24.96
C HIS A 16 3.61 2.83 -24.58
N GLU A 17 4.48 2.60 -25.56
CA GLU A 17 5.95 2.54 -25.39
C GLU A 17 6.57 3.70 -24.61
N SER A 18 5.97 4.90 -24.70
CA SER A 18 6.46 6.09 -23.97
C SER A 18 6.28 6.01 -22.46
N LYS A 19 5.33 5.19 -21.96
CA LYS A 19 5.10 4.94 -20.52
C LYS A 19 5.57 3.55 -20.12
N GLY A 20 5.15 2.52 -20.86
CA GLY A 20 5.53 1.13 -20.63
C GLY A 20 5.22 0.62 -19.22
N CYS A 21 4.15 1.15 -18.60
CA CYS A 21 3.79 0.81 -17.23
C CYS A 21 2.96 -0.46 -17.13
N VAL A 22 2.25 -0.82 -18.21
CA VAL A 22 1.51 -2.07 -18.36
C VAL A 22 2.21 -2.87 -19.46
N GLN A 23 2.61 -4.09 -19.15
CA GLN A 23 3.38 -4.97 -20.03
C GLN A 23 2.69 -6.34 -20.20
N SER A 24 1.99 -6.81 -19.17
CA SER A 24 1.28 -8.08 -19.20
C SER A 24 -0.19 -7.91 -19.59
N ALA A 25 -0.71 -8.86 -20.39
CA ALA A 25 -2.13 -8.89 -20.73
C ALA A 25 -3.02 -9.10 -19.50
N THR A 26 -2.51 -9.77 -18.48
CA THR A 26 -3.20 -10.04 -17.22
C THR A 26 -3.48 -8.72 -16.47
N VAL A 27 -2.43 -7.91 -16.23
CA VAL A 27 -2.57 -6.61 -15.56
C VAL A 27 -3.43 -5.66 -16.40
N GLY A 28 -3.17 -5.58 -17.70
CA GLY A 28 -3.96 -4.73 -18.60
C GLY A 28 -5.45 -5.11 -18.61
N GLY A 29 -5.77 -6.39 -18.69
CA GLY A 29 -7.13 -6.92 -18.63
C GLY A 29 -7.85 -6.59 -17.33
N ALA A 30 -7.20 -6.83 -16.19
CA ALA A 30 -7.76 -6.53 -14.88
C ALA A 30 -8.02 -5.01 -14.69
N MET A 31 -7.07 -4.17 -15.10
CA MET A 31 -7.25 -2.72 -15.01
C MET A 31 -8.36 -2.17 -15.95
N ARG A 32 -8.66 -2.87 -17.06
CA ARG A 32 -9.81 -2.55 -17.93
C ARG A 32 -11.14 -3.00 -17.33
N THR A 33 -11.15 -4.06 -16.54
CA THR A 33 -12.37 -4.62 -15.94
C THR A 33 -12.80 -3.81 -14.71
N VAL A 34 -11.87 -3.51 -13.80
CA VAL A 34 -12.19 -2.86 -12.51
C VAL A 34 -12.66 -1.41 -12.70
N PRO A 35 -13.86 -1.04 -12.18
CA PRO A 35 -14.41 0.32 -12.30
C PRO A 35 -13.68 1.28 -11.37
N ARG A 36 -12.56 1.86 -11.84
CA ARG A 36 -11.73 2.76 -11.03
C ARG A 36 -12.51 3.93 -10.46
N GLU A 37 -13.55 4.40 -11.15
CA GLU A 37 -14.45 5.47 -10.72
C GLU A 37 -15.18 5.15 -9.40
N ALA A 38 -15.37 3.89 -9.06
CA ALA A 38 -15.97 3.48 -7.78
C ALA A 38 -15.06 3.76 -6.57
N PHE A 39 -13.76 3.99 -6.81
CA PHE A 39 -12.74 4.18 -5.77
C PHE A 39 -12.26 5.62 -5.62
N VAL A 40 -12.79 6.56 -6.42
CA VAL A 40 -12.42 7.98 -6.39
C VAL A 40 -13.67 8.86 -6.29
N GLU A 41 -13.56 10.04 -5.66
CA GLU A 41 -14.71 10.96 -5.56
C GLU A 41 -15.02 11.66 -6.90
N GLU A 42 -13.99 11.94 -7.68
CA GLU A 42 -14.09 12.67 -8.94
C GLU A 42 -14.15 11.70 -10.13
N GLU A 43 -15.34 11.19 -10.47
CA GLU A 43 -15.53 10.25 -11.57
C GLU A 43 -14.86 10.69 -12.88
N ARG A 44 -14.96 11.96 -13.24
CA ARG A 44 -14.39 12.51 -14.49
C ARG A 44 -12.86 12.49 -14.49
N GLY A 45 -12.24 12.53 -13.32
CA GLY A 45 -10.79 12.49 -13.15
C GLY A 45 -10.24 11.10 -12.90
N ALA A 46 -11.09 10.10 -12.68
CA ALA A 46 -10.71 8.75 -12.30
C ALA A 46 -9.65 8.11 -13.20
N TYR A 47 -9.71 8.41 -14.48
CA TYR A 47 -8.87 7.82 -15.52
C TYR A 47 -7.64 8.66 -15.87
N ALA A 48 -7.52 9.85 -15.31
CA ALA A 48 -6.31 10.65 -15.44
C ALA A 48 -5.14 9.99 -14.68
N ASP A 49 -3.96 10.02 -15.29
CA ASP A 49 -2.75 9.47 -14.65
C ASP A 49 -2.23 10.40 -13.54
N ARG A 50 -2.99 10.49 -12.47
CA ARG A 50 -2.68 11.27 -11.28
C ARG A 50 -3.19 10.56 -10.03
N ALA A 51 -2.54 10.85 -8.90
CA ALA A 51 -3.02 10.40 -7.59
C ALA A 51 -4.08 11.35 -7.04
N PHE A 52 -4.96 10.81 -6.19
CA PHE A 52 -6.00 11.57 -5.47
C PHE A 52 -5.82 11.40 -3.97
N GLU A 53 -6.01 12.47 -3.21
CA GLU A 53 -6.08 12.35 -1.76
C GLU A 53 -7.52 11.99 -1.33
N ARG A 54 -7.64 11.00 -0.43
CA ARG A 54 -8.91 10.58 0.13
C ARG A 54 -8.72 10.09 1.57
N LEU A 55 -9.49 10.66 2.51
CA LEU A 55 -9.49 10.25 3.92
C LEU A 55 -8.09 10.14 4.57
N GLY A 56 -7.15 10.99 4.15
CA GLY A 56 -5.77 10.98 4.65
C GLY A 56 -4.84 9.95 3.99
N THR A 57 -5.35 9.16 3.04
CA THR A 57 -4.55 8.32 2.17
C THR A 57 -4.50 8.85 0.74
N ARG A 58 -3.73 8.19 -0.10
CA ARG A 58 -3.59 8.52 -1.51
C ARG A 58 -4.07 7.36 -2.37
N VAL A 59 -5.09 7.61 -3.19
CA VAL A 59 -5.43 6.71 -4.30
C VAL A 59 -4.35 6.87 -5.36
N LEU A 60 -3.64 5.80 -5.66
CA LEU A 60 -2.46 5.83 -6.53
C LEU A 60 -2.83 6.28 -7.95
N ALA A 61 -1.90 6.95 -8.64
CA ALA A 61 -2.02 7.18 -10.08
C ALA A 61 -2.08 5.83 -10.81
N PRO A 62 -2.83 5.71 -11.92
CA PRO A 62 -2.89 4.48 -12.71
C PRO A 62 -1.52 3.91 -13.08
N SER A 63 -0.57 4.76 -13.50
CA SER A 63 0.81 4.33 -13.81
C SER A 63 1.56 3.78 -12.59
N THR A 64 1.33 4.34 -11.41
CA THR A 64 1.96 3.83 -10.18
C THR A 64 1.37 2.47 -9.80
N ALA A 65 0.03 2.33 -9.84
CA ALA A 65 -0.65 1.08 -9.56
C ALA A 65 -0.22 -0.03 -10.55
N ALA A 66 -0.16 0.28 -11.84
CA ALA A 66 0.32 -0.65 -12.86
C ALA A 66 1.73 -1.18 -12.57
N ARG A 67 2.66 -0.29 -12.20
CA ARG A 67 4.03 -0.68 -11.82
C ARG A 67 4.07 -1.62 -10.61
N LEU A 68 3.17 -1.44 -9.64
CA LEU A 68 3.06 -2.35 -8.50
C LEU A 68 2.58 -3.73 -8.95
N PHE A 69 1.55 -3.79 -9.80
CA PHE A 69 1.00 -5.05 -10.29
C PHE A 69 2.00 -5.82 -11.17
N GLU A 70 2.68 -5.13 -12.07
CA GLU A 70 3.73 -5.76 -12.91
C GLU A 70 4.89 -6.28 -12.06
N ALA A 71 5.32 -5.53 -11.03
CA ALA A 71 6.35 -5.96 -10.11
C ALA A 71 5.91 -7.17 -9.27
N LEU A 72 4.64 -7.20 -8.85
CA LEU A 72 4.06 -8.28 -8.05
C LEU A 72 3.88 -9.55 -8.88
N ALA A 73 3.60 -9.40 -10.17
CA ALA A 73 3.36 -10.50 -11.12
C ALA A 73 2.34 -11.54 -10.60
N PRO A 74 1.10 -11.13 -10.27
CA PRO A 74 0.09 -12.03 -9.73
C PRO A 74 -0.40 -13.01 -10.80
N GLU A 75 -0.67 -14.25 -10.40
CA GLU A 75 -1.22 -15.32 -11.25
C GLU A 75 -2.57 -15.78 -10.71
N GLU A 76 -3.39 -16.38 -11.58
CA GLU A 76 -4.70 -16.92 -11.18
C GLU A 76 -4.54 -17.95 -10.04
N GLY A 77 -5.28 -17.74 -8.96
CA GLY A 77 -5.27 -18.62 -7.78
C GLY A 77 -4.22 -18.28 -6.73
N ASP A 78 -3.32 -17.33 -6.98
CA ASP A 78 -2.36 -16.86 -5.97
C ASP A 78 -3.09 -16.35 -4.71
N SER A 79 -2.57 -16.69 -3.53
CA SER A 79 -2.96 -16.08 -2.26
C SER A 79 -2.26 -14.73 -2.09
N VAL A 80 -3.04 -13.65 -1.94
CA VAL A 80 -2.51 -12.27 -1.93
C VAL A 80 -2.83 -11.56 -0.63
N LEU A 81 -1.83 -10.87 -0.07
CA LEU A 81 -2.01 -9.91 1.01
C LEU A 81 -1.70 -8.50 0.53
N VAL A 82 -2.65 -7.57 0.72
CA VAL A 82 -2.44 -6.12 0.51
C VAL A 82 -2.33 -5.44 1.87
N VAL A 83 -1.19 -4.83 2.15
CA VAL A 83 -0.95 -4.06 3.37
C VAL A 83 -1.03 -2.57 3.05
N GLY A 84 -1.99 -1.89 3.65
CA GLY A 84 -2.37 -0.52 3.30
C GLY A 84 -3.49 -0.50 2.27
N ALA A 85 -4.63 -1.15 2.57
CA ALA A 85 -5.76 -1.31 1.65
C ALA A 85 -6.30 0.01 1.06
N GLY A 86 -6.10 1.12 1.78
CA GLY A 86 -6.57 2.44 1.37
C GLY A 86 -8.06 2.43 1.03
N VAL A 87 -8.40 2.78 -0.20
CA VAL A 87 -9.79 2.78 -0.69
C VAL A 87 -10.23 1.45 -1.34
N GLY A 88 -9.31 0.46 -1.46
CA GLY A 88 -9.58 -0.87 -1.99
C GLY A 88 -9.32 -1.08 -3.48
N TYR A 89 -8.87 -0.06 -4.25
CA TYR A 89 -8.68 -0.18 -5.69
C TYR A 89 -7.66 -1.26 -6.09
N THR A 90 -6.50 -1.27 -5.45
CA THR A 90 -5.45 -2.26 -5.72
C THR A 90 -5.89 -3.67 -5.35
N ALA A 91 -6.62 -3.82 -4.24
CA ALA A 91 -7.22 -5.10 -3.85
C ALA A 91 -8.25 -5.58 -4.89
N ALA A 92 -9.06 -4.69 -5.48
CA ALA A 92 -10.01 -5.04 -6.53
C ALA A 92 -9.30 -5.53 -7.81
N VAL A 93 -8.24 -4.82 -8.25
CA VAL A 93 -7.47 -5.23 -9.44
C VAL A 93 -6.79 -6.58 -9.24
N LEU A 94 -6.23 -6.82 -8.05
CA LEU A 94 -5.65 -8.12 -7.72
C LEU A 94 -6.72 -9.20 -7.65
N ALA A 95 -7.89 -8.91 -7.09
CA ALA A 95 -9.03 -9.84 -7.04
C ALA A 95 -9.53 -10.25 -8.43
N GLU A 96 -9.47 -9.35 -9.40
CA GLU A 96 -9.80 -9.68 -10.80
C GLU A 96 -8.81 -10.67 -11.41
N VAL A 97 -7.55 -10.64 -10.97
CA VAL A 97 -6.51 -11.58 -11.46
C VAL A 97 -6.57 -12.93 -10.75
N VAL A 98 -6.54 -12.90 -9.40
CA VAL A 98 -6.31 -14.10 -8.59
C VAL A 98 -7.60 -14.74 -8.09
N GLY A 99 -8.74 -14.05 -8.21
CA GLY A 99 -10.03 -14.40 -7.62
C GLY A 99 -10.26 -13.72 -6.26
N GLU A 100 -11.47 -13.22 -6.05
CA GLU A 100 -11.83 -12.38 -4.88
C GLU A 100 -11.47 -13.00 -3.52
N ARG A 101 -11.70 -14.30 -3.36
CA ARG A 101 -11.50 -15.02 -2.09
C ARG A 101 -10.04 -15.27 -1.75
N ASN A 102 -9.17 -15.04 -2.70
CA ASN A 102 -7.73 -15.21 -2.56
C ASN A 102 -7.04 -13.90 -2.15
N VAL A 103 -7.80 -12.77 -2.08
CA VAL A 103 -7.26 -11.47 -1.68
C VAL A 103 -7.66 -11.12 -0.26
N HIS A 104 -6.65 -10.91 0.57
CA HIS A 104 -6.76 -10.39 1.91
C HIS A 104 -6.13 -9.01 1.95
N ALA A 105 -6.75 -8.06 2.62
CA ALA A 105 -6.26 -6.70 2.73
C ALA A 105 -6.35 -6.20 4.18
N VAL A 106 -5.37 -5.43 4.60
CA VAL A 106 -5.37 -4.80 5.92
C VAL A 106 -5.10 -3.32 5.84
N ASP A 107 -5.73 -2.56 6.71
CA ASP A 107 -5.43 -1.14 6.93
C ASP A 107 -5.56 -0.83 8.42
N ILE A 108 -4.65 0.00 8.94
CA ILE A 108 -4.67 0.41 10.35
C ILE A 108 -5.80 1.40 10.63
N THR A 109 -6.23 2.14 9.61
CA THR A 109 -7.22 3.21 9.70
C THR A 109 -8.63 2.67 9.54
N ARG A 110 -9.41 2.64 10.63
CA ARG A 110 -10.79 2.14 10.63
C ARG A 110 -11.67 2.75 9.53
N ARG A 111 -11.53 4.06 9.26
CA ARG A 111 -12.32 4.75 8.23
C ARG A 111 -12.03 4.20 6.84
N LEU A 112 -10.75 3.91 6.54
CA LEU A 112 -10.33 3.33 5.27
C LEU A 112 -10.83 1.90 5.11
N VAL A 113 -10.81 1.09 6.16
CA VAL A 113 -11.39 -0.28 6.12
C VAL A 113 -12.88 -0.24 5.77
N VAL A 114 -13.65 0.67 6.38
CA VAL A 114 -15.08 0.82 6.06
C VAL A 114 -15.29 1.30 4.63
N GLU A 115 -14.49 2.27 4.19
CA GLU A 115 -14.52 2.79 2.83
C GLU A 115 -14.17 1.72 1.80
N ALA A 116 -13.05 0.99 2.01
CA ALA A 116 -12.62 -0.07 1.11
C ALA A 116 -13.67 -1.17 0.94
N ARG A 117 -14.28 -1.60 2.05
CA ARG A 117 -15.37 -2.60 2.02
C ARG A 117 -16.56 -2.12 1.22
N GLY A 118 -16.95 -0.85 1.39
CA GLY A 118 -18.05 -0.24 0.63
C GLY A 118 -17.74 -0.17 -0.86
N ASN A 119 -16.59 0.37 -1.21
CA ASN A 119 -16.17 0.51 -2.61
C ASN A 119 -16.02 -0.84 -3.31
N LEU A 120 -15.45 -1.84 -2.61
CA LEU A 120 -15.30 -3.20 -3.14
C LEU A 120 -16.67 -3.85 -3.40
N ALA A 121 -17.61 -3.70 -2.47
CA ALA A 121 -18.97 -4.22 -2.66
C ALA A 121 -19.68 -3.51 -3.82
N ASP A 122 -19.59 -2.18 -3.92
CA ASP A 122 -20.19 -1.39 -5.00
C ASP A 122 -19.58 -1.74 -6.37
N ALA A 123 -18.32 -2.15 -6.38
CA ALA A 123 -17.59 -2.58 -7.58
C ALA A 123 -17.76 -4.08 -7.91
N GLY A 124 -18.45 -4.86 -7.07
CA GLY A 124 -18.72 -6.29 -7.30
C GLY A 124 -17.63 -7.23 -6.80
N TYR A 125 -16.81 -6.80 -5.82
CA TYR A 125 -15.71 -7.57 -5.22
C TYR A 125 -15.94 -7.82 -3.71
N GLU A 126 -17.16 -8.18 -3.30
CA GLU A 126 -17.50 -8.45 -1.89
C GLU A 126 -16.75 -9.62 -1.27
N GLY A 127 -16.16 -10.50 -2.12
CA GLY A 127 -15.38 -11.65 -1.68
C GLY A 127 -14.01 -11.30 -1.10
N VAL A 128 -13.53 -10.07 -1.34
CA VAL A 128 -12.24 -9.58 -0.80
C VAL A 128 -12.37 -9.34 0.71
N LEU A 129 -11.50 -9.98 1.50
CA LEU A 129 -11.43 -9.74 2.93
C LEU A 129 -10.63 -8.47 3.22
N VAL A 130 -11.25 -7.50 3.92
CA VAL A 130 -10.53 -6.29 4.38
C VAL A 130 -10.65 -6.19 5.89
N ASP A 131 -9.54 -6.21 6.61
CA ASP A 131 -9.53 -6.13 8.07
C ASP A 131 -8.79 -4.90 8.60
N ARG A 132 -9.25 -4.42 9.78
CA ARG A 132 -8.51 -3.40 10.51
C ARG A 132 -7.42 -4.06 11.32
N ARG A 133 -6.16 -3.85 10.92
CA ARG A 133 -5.01 -4.43 11.60
C ARG A 133 -3.75 -3.56 11.40
N ASP A 134 -2.79 -3.70 12.30
CA ASP A 134 -1.44 -3.19 12.06
C ASP A 134 -0.80 -3.97 10.92
N GLY A 135 -0.46 -3.27 9.85
CA GLY A 135 0.13 -3.89 8.67
C GLY A 135 1.52 -4.46 8.91
N ALA A 136 2.23 -4.00 9.97
CA ALA A 136 3.54 -4.54 10.32
C ALA A 136 3.48 -6.01 10.77
N ASP A 137 2.33 -6.42 11.32
CA ASP A 137 2.09 -7.80 11.75
C ASP A 137 1.56 -8.70 10.61
N GLY A 138 1.15 -8.10 9.50
CA GLY A 138 0.49 -8.81 8.40
C GLY A 138 -0.85 -9.42 8.80
N LEU A 139 -1.13 -10.61 8.24
CA LEU A 139 -2.34 -11.38 8.54
C LEU A 139 -2.01 -12.88 8.60
N PRO A 140 -1.33 -13.33 9.66
CA PRO A 140 -0.75 -14.68 9.75
C PRO A 140 -1.79 -15.81 9.74
N GLU A 141 -3.07 -15.52 10.03
CA GLU A 141 -4.14 -16.51 10.05
C GLU A 141 -4.44 -17.10 8.66
N TYR A 142 -4.05 -16.40 7.60
CA TYR A 142 -4.27 -16.81 6.20
C TYR A 142 -2.97 -17.07 5.44
N ALA A 143 -1.81 -16.95 6.11
CA ALA A 143 -0.52 -17.29 5.52
C ALA A 143 -0.42 -18.83 5.23
N PRO A 144 0.44 -19.26 4.28
CA PRO A 144 1.38 -18.42 3.52
C PRO A 144 0.74 -17.70 2.33
N TYR A 145 1.39 -16.60 1.89
CA TYR A 145 0.98 -15.81 0.74
C TYR A 145 1.96 -15.97 -0.43
N ASP A 146 1.41 -16.19 -1.63
CA ASP A 146 2.21 -16.18 -2.84
C ASP A 146 2.65 -14.75 -3.20
N ARG A 147 1.81 -13.77 -2.90
CA ARG A 147 2.09 -12.36 -3.20
C ARG A 147 1.73 -11.46 -2.02
N ILE A 148 2.64 -10.58 -1.65
CA ILE A 148 2.38 -9.52 -0.67
C ILE A 148 2.67 -8.16 -1.32
N LEU A 149 1.68 -7.26 -1.30
CA LEU A 149 1.83 -5.88 -1.71
C LEU A 149 1.78 -4.96 -0.49
N LEU A 150 2.87 -4.26 -0.21
CA LEU A 150 2.91 -3.23 0.84
C LEU A 150 2.81 -1.83 0.20
N GLU A 151 1.70 -1.13 0.44
CA GLU A 151 1.44 0.22 -0.08
C GLU A 151 1.84 1.33 0.91
N ALA A 152 2.86 1.06 1.70
CA ALA A 152 3.45 2.02 2.62
C ALA A 152 4.98 1.88 2.61
N ALA A 153 5.71 2.98 2.80
CA ALA A 153 7.16 2.95 2.77
C ALA A 153 7.75 2.45 4.09
N ALA A 154 8.71 1.53 3.99
CA ALA A 154 9.50 1.06 5.12
C ALA A 154 11.00 1.06 4.80
N LEU A 155 11.86 1.10 5.83
CA LEU A 155 13.32 1.10 5.64
C LEU A 155 13.86 -0.25 5.17
N SER A 156 13.21 -1.31 5.60
CA SER A 156 13.52 -2.70 5.29
C SER A 156 12.21 -3.48 5.22
N PRO A 157 12.19 -4.63 4.52
CA PRO A 157 11.04 -5.51 4.56
C PRO A 157 10.66 -5.84 6.01
N PRO A 158 9.38 -5.69 6.41
CA PRO A 158 8.93 -6.09 7.73
C PRO A 158 9.09 -7.60 7.90
N ALA A 159 9.78 -8.04 8.97
CA ALA A 159 10.09 -9.45 9.18
C ALA A 159 8.81 -10.32 9.21
N ALA A 160 7.74 -9.84 9.86
CA ALA A 160 6.49 -10.59 9.91
C ALA A 160 5.83 -10.79 8.54
N LEU A 161 6.03 -9.87 7.58
CA LEU A 161 5.53 -10.05 6.22
C LEU A 161 6.39 -11.05 5.45
N VAL A 162 7.71 -11.00 5.64
CA VAL A 162 8.64 -11.98 5.04
C VAL A 162 8.34 -13.39 5.56
N ASP A 163 8.12 -13.55 6.86
CA ASP A 163 7.78 -14.83 7.49
C ASP A 163 6.43 -15.41 7.02
N GLN A 164 5.57 -14.58 6.41
CA GLN A 164 4.27 -14.97 5.86
C GLN A 164 4.31 -15.26 4.36
N LEU A 165 5.44 -15.08 3.68
CA LEU A 165 5.59 -15.47 2.28
C LEU A 165 5.62 -16.99 2.14
N ALA A 166 5.07 -17.48 1.03
CA ALA A 166 5.33 -18.84 0.54
C ALA A 166 6.80 -18.99 0.11
N ASP A 167 7.26 -20.24 -0.08
CA ASP A 167 8.67 -20.51 -0.45
C ASP A 167 9.10 -19.77 -1.73
N ASP A 168 8.22 -19.67 -2.73
CA ASP A 168 8.41 -18.93 -3.99
C ASP A 168 7.65 -17.60 -3.99
N GLY A 169 7.28 -17.11 -2.80
CA GLY A 169 6.46 -15.91 -2.62
C GLY A 169 7.23 -14.62 -2.89
N ARG A 170 6.49 -13.58 -3.30
CA ARG A 170 7.04 -12.28 -3.66
C ARG A 170 6.38 -11.15 -2.88
N LEU A 171 7.21 -10.30 -2.26
CA LEU A 171 6.79 -9.06 -1.63
C LEU A 171 7.25 -7.87 -2.47
N VAL A 172 6.31 -6.99 -2.80
CA VAL A 172 6.60 -5.71 -3.46
C VAL A 172 6.34 -4.57 -2.50
N MET A 173 7.32 -3.66 -2.35
CA MET A 173 7.22 -2.57 -1.42
C MET A 173 8.04 -1.33 -1.80
N PRO A 174 7.62 -0.13 -1.37
CA PRO A 174 8.47 1.07 -1.37
C PRO A 174 9.51 0.98 -0.24
N GLN A 175 10.80 0.97 -0.58
CA GLN A 175 11.89 0.95 0.40
C GLN A 175 12.54 2.32 0.52
N GLY A 176 12.63 2.87 1.73
CA GLY A 176 13.31 4.13 2.02
C GLY A 176 12.51 5.08 2.89
N ALA A 177 13.16 6.17 3.34
CA ALA A 177 12.54 7.21 4.15
C ALA A 177 12.24 8.50 3.36
N GLY A 178 13.27 9.10 2.76
CA GLY A 178 13.15 10.32 1.95
C GLY A 178 13.03 9.96 0.47
N GLU A 179 14.11 9.45 -0.10
CA GLU A 179 14.07 8.83 -1.43
C GLU A 179 13.62 7.38 -1.27
N GLN A 180 12.58 7.01 -2.00
CA GLN A 180 12.01 5.67 -1.96
C GLN A 180 12.20 4.99 -3.30
N THR A 181 12.55 3.71 -3.25
CA THR A 181 12.67 2.85 -4.43
C THR A 181 11.69 1.70 -4.31
N LEU A 182 10.95 1.42 -5.37
CA LEU A 182 10.14 0.22 -5.46
C LEU A 182 11.06 -0.99 -5.53
N VAL A 183 10.88 -1.95 -4.63
CA VAL A 183 11.69 -3.16 -4.58
C VAL A 183 10.83 -4.42 -4.60
N VAL A 184 11.41 -5.48 -5.13
CA VAL A 184 10.90 -6.83 -5.06
C VAL A 184 11.76 -7.61 -4.09
N VAL A 185 11.12 -8.33 -3.18
CA VAL A 185 11.76 -9.18 -2.16
C VAL A 185 11.29 -10.61 -2.37
N GLU A 186 12.21 -11.55 -2.40
CA GLU A 186 11.96 -12.98 -2.44
C GLU A 186 12.74 -13.61 -1.28
N GLY A 187 12.06 -14.41 -0.46
CA GLY A 187 12.62 -14.81 0.83
C GLY A 187 12.93 -13.58 1.68
N ASP A 188 14.18 -13.40 2.10
CA ASP A 188 14.68 -12.27 2.91
C ASP A 188 15.55 -11.27 2.11
N GLU A 189 15.70 -11.47 0.81
CA GLU A 189 16.58 -10.68 -0.06
C GLU A 189 15.81 -9.75 -1.01
N VAL A 190 16.34 -8.56 -1.24
CA VAL A 190 15.88 -7.66 -2.30
C VAL A 190 16.48 -8.13 -3.62
N VAL A 191 15.64 -8.72 -4.48
CA VAL A 191 16.07 -9.28 -5.78
C VAL A 191 16.00 -8.26 -6.91
N GLU A 192 15.09 -7.27 -6.84
CA GLU A 192 14.94 -6.24 -7.87
C GLU A 192 14.76 -4.85 -7.27
N ARG A 193 15.18 -3.82 -8.04
CA ARG A 193 14.98 -2.39 -7.76
C ARG A 193 14.41 -1.70 -8.99
N LEU A 194 13.17 -1.23 -8.90
CA LEU A 194 12.35 -0.80 -10.05
C LEU A 194 12.18 0.73 -10.17
N GLY A 195 13.10 1.50 -9.55
CA GLY A 195 13.11 2.95 -9.64
C GLY A 195 12.27 3.67 -8.60
N GLY A 196 12.27 5.01 -8.68
CA GLY A 196 11.70 5.89 -7.66
C GLY A 196 10.18 5.81 -7.54
N VAL A 197 9.71 5.92 -6.30
CA VAL A 197 8.29 5.99 -5.91
C VAL A 197 8.11 6.93 -4.72
N ALA A 198 6.86 7.30 -4.42
CA ALA A 198 6.54 8.15 -3.28
C ALA A 198 5.28 7.64 -2.57
N PHE A 199 5.46 7.06 -1.40
CA PHE A 199 4.41 6.54 -0.53
C PHE A 199 4.47 7.18 0.85
N GLN A 200 3.35 7.12 1.57
CA GLN A 200 3.34 7.48 2.99
C GLN A 200 4.18 6.46 3.77
N PRO A 201 4.87 6.88 4.85
CA PRO A 201 5.51 5.95 5.75
C PRO A 201 4.50 4.95 6.34
N MET A 202 4.94 3.73 6.55
CA MET A 202 4.14 2.71 7.22
C MET A 202 3.81 3.15 8.65
N LEU A 203 2.53 3.16 8.99
CA LEU A 203 2.04 3.43 10.35
C LEU A 203 2.03 2.12 11.16
N VAL A 204 2.20 2.23 12.47
CA VAL A 204 2.07 1.12 13.42
C VAL A 204 0.97 1.41 14.44
N GLU A 205 0.54 0.41 15.20
CA GLU A 205 -0.50 0.57 16.20
C GLU A 205 -0.14 1.67 17.23
N GLY A 206 -1.12 2.54 17.53
CA GLY A 206 -0.93 3.73 18.37
C GLY A 206 -0.72 5.02 17.58
N GLU A 207 -0.39 4.96 16.31
CA GLU A 207 -0.32 6.10 15.40
C GLU A 207 -1.67 6.29 14.67
N GLN A 208 -2.17 7.51 14.65
CA GLN A 208 -3.40 7.84 13.92
C GLN A 208 -3.06 8.67 12.68
N ALA A 209 -3.72 8.39 11.57
CA ALA A 209 -3.50 9.11 10.31
C ALA A 209 -3.76 10.63 10.43
N ASP A 210 -4.60 11.04 11.37
CA ASP A 210 -4.94 12.45 11.64
C ASP A 210 -4.00 13.11 12.68
N THR A 211 -3.12 12.37 13.32
CA THR A 211 -2.10 12.90 14.23
C THR A 211 -0.79 13.06 13.48
N VAL A 212 0.00 14.06 13.86
CA VAL A 212 1.32 14.33 13.26
C VAL A 212 2.34 13.22 13.57
N GLU A 213 1.99 12.29 14.45
CA GLU A 213 2.80 11.12 14.79
C GLU A 213 2.72 10.10 13.65
N ARG A 214 3.78 10.05 12.87
CA ARG A 214 4.00 9.04 11.83
C ARG A 214 4.84 7.92 12.38
N ASN A 215 4.72 6.73 11.79
CA ASN A 215 5.73 5.70 11.99
C ASN A 215 7.08 6.28 11.55
N ARG A 216 7.96 6.47 12.52
CA ARG A 216 9.29 7.04 12.26
C ARG A 216 10.20 5.93 11.75
N THR A 217 10.91 6.24 10.69
CA THR A 217 11.98 5.34 10.26
C THR A 217 13.03 5.23 11.37
N ARG A 218 13.77 4.12 11.45
CA ARG A 218 14.86 3.95 12.42
C ARG A 218 15.88 5.10 12.42
N ARG A 219 16.01 5.79 11.30
CA ARG A 219 16.87 6.97 11.18
C ARG A 219 16.24 8.18 11.86
N GLU A 220 14.96 8.44 11.59
CA GLU A 220 14.20 9.54 12.22
C GLU A 220 14.10 9.35 13.72
N ASP A 221 13.91 8.13 14.22
CA ASP A 221 13.92 7.82 15.63
C ASP A 221 15.27 8.14 16.27
N ARG A 222 16.38 7.80 15.61
CA ARG A 222 17.73 8.15 16.10
C ARG A 222 17.96 9.66 16.10
N GLU A 223 17.53 10.37 15.05
CA GLU A 223 17.65 11.82 14.95
C GLU A 223 16.76 12.54 15.98
N PHE A 224 15.57 12.00 16.23
CA PHE A 224 14.67 12.49 17.25
C PHE A 224 15.21 12.25 18.66
N ALA A 225 15.70 11.04 18.94
CA ALA A 225 16.35 10.72 20.21
C ALA A 225 17.58 11.62 20.48
N ARG A 226 18.40 11.89 19.45
CA ARG A 226 19.51 12.83 19.53
C ARG A 226 19.06 14.24 19.87
N ARG A 227 18.06 14.77 19.13
CA ARG A 227 17.52 16.12 19.36
C ARG A 227 16.92 16.25 20.75
N ASN A 228 16.22 15.25 21.24
CA ASN A 228 15.65 15.26 22.60
C ASN A 228 16.75 15.17 23.67
N ALA A 229 17.80 14.40 23.45
CA ALA A 229 18.93 14.33 24.36
C ALA A 229 19.74 15.65 24.39
N GLU A 230 19.83 16.37 23.25
CA GLU A 230 20.50 17.67 23.15
C GLU A 230 19.63 18.82 23.69
N ALA A 231 18.28 18.68 23.63
CA ALA A 231 17.34 19.71 24.08
C ALA A 231 17.04 19.68 25.59
N GLY A 232 17.52 18.65 26.31
CA GLY A 232 17.05 18.35 27.67
C GLY A 232 15.58 17.91 27.64
N ALA A 233 15.16 17.03 28.51
CA ALA A 233 13.77 16.61 28.56
C ALA A 233 12.91 17.81 28.95
N GLY A 234 12.16 18.36 27.98
CA GLY A 234 11.42 19.63 28.15
C GLY A 234 10.25 19.60 29.15
N TRP A 235 10.13 18.56 29.95
CA TRP A 235 9.22 18.44 31.11
C TRP A 235 9.95 18.61 32.45
N GLU A 236 11.29 18.61 32.46
CA GLU A 236 12.09 19.04 33.61
C GLU A 236 11.99 20.56 33.72
N GLN A 237 11.02 21.01 34.48
CA GLN A 237 10.89 22.43 34.81
C GLN A 237 11.76 22.73 36.02
N ASP A 238 12.68 23.71 35.93
CA ASP A 238 13.64 24.10 36.97
C ASP A 238 13.01 24.48 38.31
N TRP A 239 11.67 24.57 38.40
CA TRP A 239 10.93 24.90 39.62
C TRP A 239 10.36 23.68 40.34
N ILE A 240 10.50 22.47 39.77
CA ILE A 240 10.04 21.21 40.40
C ILE A 240 11.27 20.55 41.05
N ASP A 241 11.32 20.56 42.38
CA ASP A 241 12.34 19.83 43.15
C ASP A 241 11.98 18.34 43.22
N TRP A 242 12.66 17.53 42.42
CA TRP A 242 12.45 16.06 42.32
C TRP A 242 13.21 15.27 43.38
N ASP A 243 14.15 15.94 44.12
CA ASP A 243 14.99 15.27 45.09
C ASP A 243 14.41 15.32 46.53
N GLY A 244 13.17 15.74 46.67
CA GLY A 244 12.49 15.98 47.95
C GLY A 244 11.42 14.94 48.34
N ALA A 245 11.59 13.62 47.99
CA ALA A 245 10.68 12.58 48.46
C ALA A 245 11.44 11.35 48.98
#